data_f42f286f91456b0bdaba644d051278b8
#
_entry.id   f42f286f91456b0bdaba644d051278b8
#
_cell.length_a   1.000
_cell.length_b   1.000
_cell.length_c   1.000
_cell.angle_alpha   90.00
_cell.angle_beta   90.00
_cell.angle_gamma   90.00
#
_symmetry.space_group_name_H-M   'P 1'
#
loop_
_entity.id
_entity.type
_entity.pdbx_description
1 polymer ?
#
loop_
_entity_poly.entity_id
_entity_poly.type
_entity_poly.pdbx_seq_one_letter_code
_entity_poly.pdbx_strand_id
1 'polypeptide(L)'
;SIDGNGRKVACEPFNGTVEAVLECAQNLACVGAEPLGLTNCLNFGNPEKPVPAWQLDRAISGLAAACEELGVPVVGGNVSLYNEGPDGPIYPTPVVGMVGELPDPARTAPSSFAKEGDAIGLLGPFAPTLHGSELAKQRGELEAGLPEPDVAAVAAACATVRDAVRAELVASAHDVSDGGLACALVECAIGAGIGCRVDLQELRERGCTPEEALFGEGPGGFVLSGERTELEALGARVIGEVGGTTIELAAGDRSLVVGLTDATEAWRSLDARAEDAQVP
;
A
#
# COMPACT_ATOMS: atom_id res chain seq x y z
N SER A 1 -6.59 9.94 -5.12
CA SER A 1 -5.79 8.72 -5.34
C SER A 1 -6.45 7.82 -6.37
N ILE A 2 -5.66 6.97 -7.00
CA ILE A 2 -6.12 5.91 -7.90
C ILE A 2 -5.35 4.65 -7.54
N ASP A 3 -6.05 3.53 -7.48
CA ASP A 3 -5.44 2.24 -7.20
C ASP A 3 -6.17 1.07 -7.90
N GLY A 4 -5.49 -0.09 -8.01
CA GLY A 4 -6.04 -1.33 -8.52
C GLY A 4 -4.98 -2.39 -8.77
N ASN A 5 -5.10 -3.52 -8.09
CA ASN A 5 -4.16 -4.64 -8.21
C ASN A 5 -4.86 -5.91 -8.71
N GLY A 6 -4.80 -6.14 -10.03
CA GLY A 6 -5.44 -7.29 -10.66
C GLY A 6 -4.89 -8.64 -10.19
N ARG A 7 -3.66 -8.73 -9.69
CA ARG A 7 -3.10 -9.97 -9.15
C ARG A 7 -3.75 -10.34 -7.82
N LYS A 8 -3.87 -9.37 -6.90
CA LYS A 8 -4.58 -9.57 -5.62
C LYS A 8 -6.04 -9.97 -5.86
N VAL A 9 -6.71 -9.29 -6.79
CA VAL A 9 -8.08 -9.64 -7.19
C VAL A 9 -8.16 -11.02 -7.84
N ALA A 10 -7.13 -11.47 -8.55
CA ALA A 10 -7.09 -12.85 -9.07
C ALA A 10 -6.88 -13.90 -7.96
N CYS A 11 -6.17 -13.55 -6.88
CA CYS A 11 -6.00 -14.41 -5.71
C CYS A 11 -7.31 -14.59 -4.92
N GLU A 12 -8.02 -13.50 -4.65
CA GLU A 12 -9.36 -13.46 -4.04
C GLU A 12 -10.09 -12.18 -4.46
N PRO A 13 -11.14 -12.26 -5.29
CA PRO A 13 -11.75 -11.08 -5.90
C PRO A 13 -12.43 -10.12 -4.92
N PHE A 14 -13.02 -10.63 -3.83
CA PHE A 14 -13.65 -9.79 -2.82
C PHE A 14 -12.58 -9.02 -2.04
N ASN A 15 -11.66 -9.72 -1.38
CA ASN A 15 -10.64 -9.09 -0.53
C ASN A 15 -9.67 -8.23 -1.32
N GLY A 16 -9.24 -8.66 -2.52
CA GLY A 16 -8.37 -7.86 -3.38
C GLY A 16 -9.01 -6.55 -3.85
N THR A 17 -10.33 -6.53 -4.02
CA THR A 17 -11.06 -5.29 -4.33
C THR A 17 -11.24 -4.42 -3.10
N VAL A 18 -11.49 -5.01 -1.92
CA VAL A 18 -11.49 -4.27 -0.65
C VAL A 18 -10.14 -3.59 -0.42
N GLU A 19 -9.02 -4.31 -0.64
CA GLU A 19 -7.66 -3.74 -0.50
C GLU A 19 -7.46 -2.53 -1.41
N ALA A 20 -7.87 -2.56 -2.67
CA ALA A 20 -7.74 -1.43 -3.59
C ALA A 20 -8.53 -0.18 -3.11
N VAL A 21 -9.72 -0.38 -2.53
CA VAL A 21 -10.49 0.73 -1.94
C VAL A 21 -9.77 1.29 -0.71
N LEU A 22 -9.26 0.42 0.16
CA LEU A 22 -8.54 0.83 1.37
C LEU A 22 -7.26 1.57 1.05
N GLU A 23 -6.51 1.15 0.03
CA GLU A 23 -5.28 1.82 -0.38
C GLU A 23 -5.54 3.25 -0.86
N CYS A 24 -6.60 3.48 -1.63
CA CYS A 24 -7.02 4.85 -1.95
C CYS A 24 -7.29 5.69 -0.71
N ALA A 25 -7.94 5.13 0.32
CA ALA A 25 -8.22 5.84 1.57
C ALA A 25 -6.93 6.11 2.38
N GLN A 26 -5.99 5.16 2.40
CA GLN A 26 -4.69 5.31 3.05
C GLN A 26 -3.86 6.43 2.41
N ASN A 27 -3.79 6.45 1.07
CA ASN A 27 -3.12 7.51 0.33
C ASN A 27 -3.69 8.91 0.66
N LEU A 28 -5.02 9.03 0.75
CA LEU A 28 -5.67 10.28 1.15
C LEU A 28 -5.35 10.67 2.59
N ALA A 29 -5.32 9.70 3.50
CA ALA A 29 -4.97 9.92 4.90
C ALA A 29 -3.55 10.46 5.06
N CYS A 30 -2.57 9.94 4.29
CA CYS A 30 -1.18 10.37 4.32
C CYS A 30 -0.98 11.85 3.96
N VAL A 31 -1.88 12.45 3.20
CA VAL A 31 -1.86 13.88 2.88
C VAL A 31 -2.83 14.71 3.72
N GLY A 32 -3.53 14.11 4.69
CA GLY A 32 -4.51 14.79 5.53
C GLY A 32 -5.88 14.98 4.87
N ALA A 33 -6.16 14.33 3.75
CA ALA A 33 -7.44 14.43 3.07
C ALA A 33 -8.48 13.44 3.62
N GLU A 34 -9.75 13.85 3.61
CA GLU A 34 -10.88 13.02 4.01
C GLU A 34 -11.63 12.51 2.77
N PRO A 35 -11.88 11.21 2.63
CA PRO A 35 -12.62 10.67 1.50
C PRO A 35 -14.01 11.28 1.34
N LEU A 36 -14.37 11.67 0.11
CA LEU A 36 -15.69 12.24 -0.22
C LEU A 36 -16.50 11.36 -1.18
N GLY A 37 -15.84 10.67 -2.08
CA GLY A 37 -16.49 9.86 -3.09
C GLY A 37 -15.51 9.03 -3.89
N LEU A 38 -16.03 7.94 -4.46
CA LEU A 38 -15.27 6.97 -5.23
C LEU A 38 -15.86 6.81 -6.63
N THR A 39 -14.99 6.67 -7.61
CA THR A 39 -15.31 6.18 -8.95
C THR A 39 -14.56 4.88 -9.23
N ASN A 40 -15.05 4.07 -10.17
CA ASN A 40 -14.38 2.83 -10.52
C ASN A 40 -14.30 2.62 -12.03
N CYS A 41 -13.34 1.80 -12.47
CA CYS A 41 -13.22 1.28 -13.81
C CYS A 41 -13.04 -0.24 -13.71
N LEU A 42 -14.11 -0.99 -13.98
CA LEU A 42 -14.14 -2.45 -13.84
C LEU A 42 -13.70 -3.11 -15.13
N ASN A 43 -12.57 -3.84 -15.11
CA ASN A 43 -12.02 -4.51 -16.29
C ASN A 43 -11.99 -6.02 -16.06
N PHE A 44 -12.82 -6.77 -16.79
CA PHE A 44 -13.01 -8.21 -16.61
C PHE A 44 -13.07 -8.95 -17.93
N GLY A 45 -12.84 -10.26 -17.89
CA GLY A 45 -13.02 -11.16 -19.02
C GLY A 45 -14.50 -11.30 -19.44
N ASN A 46 -14.79 -12.33 -20.22
CA ASN A 46 -16.14 -12.59 -20.73
C ASN A 46 -17.10 -13.03 -19.59
N PRO A 47 -18.11 -12.24 -19.22
CA PRO A 47 -19.04 -12.53 -18.13
C PRO A 47 -20.04 -13.66 -18.44
N GLU A 48 -20.08 -14.18 -19.66
CA GLU A 48 -20.85 -15.38 -20.00
C GLU A 48 -20.11 -16.66 -19.53
N LYS A 49 -18.82 -16.54 -19.19
CA LYS A 49 -18.03 -17.63 -18.63
C LYS A 49 -18.15 -17.64 -17.09
N PRO A 50 -18.27 -18.83 -16.46
CA PRO A 50 -18.53 -18.92 -15.01
C PRO A 50 -17.48 -18.21 -14.12
N VAL A 51 -16.19 -18.35 -14.47
CA VAL A 51 -15.10 -17.76 -13.66
C VAL A 51 -15.09 -16.24 -13.72
N PRO A 52 -15.05 -15.57 -14.91
CA PRO A 52 -15.13 -14.11 -14.98
C PRO A 52 -16.41 -13.54 -14.39
N ALA A 53 -17.55 -14.24 -14.54
CA ALA A 53 -18.82 -13.82 -13.94
C ALA A 53 -18.73 -13.81 -12.40
N TRP A 54 -18.20 -14.90 -11.81
CA TRP A 54 -17.98 -15.00 -10.38
C TRP A 54 -16.99 -13.94 -9.87
N GLN A 55 -15.89 -13.73 -10.58
CA GLN A 55 -14.90 -12.69 -10.23
C GLN A 55 -15.52 -11.29 -10.21
N LEU A 56 -16.33 -10.96 -11.21
CA LEU A 56 -17.03 -9.67 -11.29
C LEU A 56 -18.00 -9.49 -10.13
N ASP A 57 -18.84 -10.49 -9.84
CA ASP A 57 -19.81 -10.45 -8.75
C ASP A 57 -19.13 -10.27 -7.39
N ARG A 58 -18.06 -11.05 -7.14
CA ARG A 58 -17.30 -10.95 -5.90
C ARG A 58 -16.57 -9.60 -5.75
N ALA A 59 -15.97 -9.09 -6.83
CA ALA A 59 -15.30 -7.81 -6.83
C ALA A 59 -16.27 -6.64 -6.55
N ILE A 60 -17.45 -6.63 -7.20
CA ILE A 60 -18.49 -5.63 -6.92
C ILE A 60 -18.95 -5.73 -5.46
N SER A 61 -19.12 -6.93 -4.93
CA SER A 61 -19.52 -7.15 -3.53
C SER A 61 -18.46 -6.61 -2.56
N GLY A 62 -17.16 -6.84 -2.84
CA GLY A 62 -16.05 -6.30 -2.03
C GLY A 62 -15.99 -4.78 -2.09
N LEU A 63 -16.15 -4.19 -3.28
CA LEU A 63 -16.21 -2.74 -3.46
C LEU A 63 -17.35 -2.12 -2.65
N ALA A 64 -18.54 -2.71 -2.72
CA ALA A 64 -19.71 -2.25 -2.00
C ALA A 64 -19.48 -2.30 -0.48
N ALA A 65 -18.98 -3.45 0.04
CA ALA A 65 -18.72 -3.62 1.47
C ALA A 65 -17.70 -2.60 2.00
N ALA A 66 -16.59 -2.39 1.30
CA ALA A 66 -15.59 -1.40 1.69
C ALA A 66 -16.14 0.03 1.65
N CYS A 67 -16.90 0.39 0.60
CA CYS A 67 -17.50 1.72 0.49
C CYS A 67 -18.56 1.98 1.58
N GLU A 68 -19.37 0.98 1.92
CA GLU A 68 -20.36 1.08 2.99
C GLU A 68 -19.70 1.29 4.35
N GLU A 69 -18.67 0.52 4.67
CA GLU A 69 -17.95 0.64 5.96
C GLU A 69 -17.18 1.96 6.07
N LEU A 70 -16.57 2.44 4.98
CA LEU A 70 -15.89 3.74 4.95
C LEU A 70 -16.87 4.92 4.88
N GLY A 71 -18.15 4.69 4.60
CA GLY A 71 -19.14 5.75 4.38
C GLY A 71 -18.89 6.58 3.10
N VAL A 72 -18.21 6.01 2.10
CA VAL A 72 -17.80 6.68 0.86
C VAL A 72 -18.72 6.28 -0.28
N PRO A 73 -19.53 7.20 -0.85
CA PRO A 73 -20.44 6.88 -1.94
C PRO A 73 -19.70 6.63 -3.26
N VAL A 74 -20.17 5.66 -4.04
CA VAL A 74 -19.75 5.50 -5.44
C VAL A 74 -20.50 6.51 -6.29
N VAL A 75 -19.79 7.48 -6.86
CA VAL A 75 -20.38 8.61 -7.62
C VAL A 75 -20.33 8.44 -9.12
N GLY A 76 -19.66 7.42 -9.62
CA GLY A 76 -19.55 7.13 -11.05
C GLY A 76 -18.69 5.91 -11.31
N GLY A 77 -18.56 5.58 -12.59
CA GLY A 77 -17.69 4.47 -12.97
C GLY A 77 -17.86 4.05 -14.43
N ASN A 78 -17.07 3.05 -14.80
CA ASN A 78 -17.10 2.40 -16.10
C ASN A 78 -16.96 0.89 -15.93
N VAL A 79 -17.52 0.12 -16.86
CA VAL A 79 -17.29 -1.31 -16.94
C VAL A 79 -16.82 -1.67 -18.34
N SER A 80 -15.72 -2.45 -18.41
CA SER A 80 -15.18 -3.01 -19.63
C SER A 80 -15.15 -4.53 -19.48
N LEU A 81 -15.85 -5.21 -20.36
CA LEU A 81 -16.03 -6.67 -20.34
C LEU A 81 -15.45 -7.30 -21.60
N TYR A 82 -15.38 -8.64 -21.62
CA TYR A 82 -14.81 -9.41 -22.74
C TYR A 82 -13.32 -9.11 -23.01
N ASN A 83 -12.58 -8.65 -22.00
CA ASN A 83 -11.14 -8.40 -22.12
C ASN A 83 -10.39 -9.74 -22.09
N GLU A 84 -10.04 -10.24 -23.26
CA GLU A 84 -9.36 -11.52 -23.44
C GLU A 84 -8.20 -11.36 -24.43
N GLY A 85 -7.08 -12.00 -24.09
CA GLY A 85 -5.91 -12.13 -24.96
C GLY A 85 -5.79 -13.57 -25.52
N PRO A 86 -4.70 -13.87 -26.24
CA PRO A 86 -4.44 -15.22 -26.75
C PRO A 86 -4.38 -16.30 -25.66
N ASP A 87 -3.93 -15.94 -24.47
CA ASP A 87 -3.76 -16.84 -23.32
C ASP A 87 -4.99 -16.92 -22.42
N GLY A 88 -6.08 -16.22 -22.74
CA GLY A 88 -7.31 -16.21 -21.98
C GLY A 88 -7.71 -14.83 -21.46
N PRO A 89 -8.59 -14.78 -20.44
CA PRO A 89 -9.04 -13.52 -19.86
C PRO A 89 -7.89 -12.79 -19.15
N ILE A 90 -7.94 -11.47 -19.16
CA ILE A 90 -7.06 -10.65 -18.34
C ILE A 90 -7.28 -10.96 -16.84
N TYR A 91 -6.35 -10.57 -16.00
CA TYR A 91 -6.63 -10.52 -14.55
C TYR A 91 -7.85 -9.63 -14.28
N PRO A 92 -8.74 -10.05 -13.36
CA PRO A 92 -9.87 -9.21 -12.94
C PRO A 92 -9.32 -7.93 -12.31
N THR A 93 -9.55 -6.79 -12.94
CA THR A 93 -8.89 -5.54 -12.53
C THR A 93 -9.91 -4.43 -12.33
N PRO A 94 -10.55 -4.35 -11.15
CA PRO A 94 -11.23 -3.14 -10.71
C PRO A 94 -10.15 -2.08 -10.39
N VAL A 95 -10.18 -0.99 -11.12
CA VAL A 95 -9.41 0.21 -10.79
C VAL A 95 -10.36 1.18 -10.10
N VAL A 96 -9.97 1.69 -8.95
CA VAL A 96 -10.75 2.63 -8.17
C VAL A 96 -10.04 3.98 -8.12
N GLY A 97 -10.82 5.06 -8.14
CA GLY A 97 -10.32 6.42 -7.92
C GLY A 97 -11.12 7.07 -6.80
N MET A 98 -10.44 7.64 -5.81
CA MET A 98 -11.07 8.26 -4.65
C MET A 98 -10.66 9.73 -4.57
N VAL A 99 -11.67 10.60 -4.40
CA VAL A 99 -11.48 12.03 -4.18
C VAL A 99 -11.65 12.32 -2.71
N GLY A 100 -10.74 13.12 -2.14
CA GLY A 100 -10.82 13.58 -0.77
C GLY A 100 -10.77 15.10 -0.65
N GLU A 101 -11.29 15.61 0.45
CA GLU A 101 -11.21 17.02 0.82
C GLU A 101 -9.99 17.28 1.70
N LEU A 102 -9.18 18.23 1.29
CA LEU A 102 -8.07 18.77 2.06
C LEU A 102 -8.44 20.18 2.53
N PRO A 103 -8.87 20.35 3.79
CA PRO A 103 -9.39 21.64 4.28
C PRO A 103 -8.36 22.76 4.25
N ASP A 104 -7.09 22.45 4.49
CA ASP A 104 -5.98 23.40 4.44
C ASP A 104 -4.79 22.79 3.68
N PRO A 105 -4.53 23.21 2.44
CA PRO A 105 -3.43 22.67 1.65
C PRO A 105 -2.03 23.01 2.20
N ALA A 106 -1.90 23.90 3.17
CA ALA A 106 -0.65 24.16 3.86
C ALA A 106 -0.33 23.12 4.96
N ARG A 107 -1.32 22.34 5.38
CA ARG A 107 -1.19 21.30 6.41
C ARG A 107 -1.21 19.92 5.78
N THR A 108 -0.16 19.60 5.06
CA THR A 108 0.08 18.29 4.46
C THR A 108 1.41 17.73 4.96
N ALA A 109 1.55 16.41 4.97
CA ALA A 109 2.83 15.76 5.20
C ALA A 109 3.43 15.30 3.87
N PRO A 110 4.76 15.35 3.68
CA PRO A 110 5.43 14.68 2.59
C PRO A 110 5.41 13.16 2.82
N SER A 111 5.52 12.37 1.74
CA SER A 111 5.74 10.93 1.84
C SER A 111 7.19 10.59 2.20
N SER A 112 8.15 11.47 1.89
CA SER A 112 9.57 11.29 2.20
C SER A 112 9.90 11.73 3.62
N PHE A 113 10.93 11.12 4.22
CA PHE A 113 11.46 11.55 5.53
C PHE A 113 11.80 13.05 5.52
N ALA A 114 11.71 13.71 6.67
CA ALA A 114 11.92 15.16 6.75
C ALA A 114 13.32 15.54 7.21
N LYS A 115 13.82 14.92 8.28
CA LYS A 115 15.12 15.29 8.84
C LYS A 115 15.82 14.10 9.53
N GLU A 116 17.13 14.17 9.59
CA GLU A 116 17.95 13.24 10.37
C GLU A 116 17.63 13.31 11.87
N GLY A 117 17.56 12.16 12.53
CA GLY A 117 17.19 12.01 13.93
C GLY A 117 15.71 11.85 14.21
N ASP A 118 14.82 11.99 13.22
CA ASP A 118 13.41 11.67 13.40
C ASP A 118 13.25 10.16 13.69
N ALA A 119 12.38 9.82 14.63
CA ALA A 119 11.96 8.45 14.83
C ALA A 119 11.09 7.99 13.66
N ILE A 120 11.14 6.67 13.37
CA ILE A 120 10.27 6.02 12.38
C ILE A 120 9.28 5.14 13.13
N GLY A 121 8.00 5.35 12.93
CA GLY A 121 6.90 4.59 13.51
C GLY A 121 6.13 3.80 12.46
N LEU A 122 5.73 2.58 12.81
CA LEU A 122 4.72 1.80 12.08
C LEU A 122 3.39 1.91 12.83
N LEU A 123 2.37 2.41 12.15
CA LEU A 123 1.02 2.57 12.71
C LEU A 123 0.01 1.72 11.93
N GLY A 124 -0.99 1.24 12.63
CA GLY A 124 -2.17 0.58 12.06
C GLY A 124 -2.17 -0.94 12.16
N PRO A 125 -3.26 -1.58 11.68
CA PRO A 125 -3.47 -3.03 11.80
C PRO A 125 -2.71 -3.85 10.75
N PHE A 126 -1.52 -3.42 10.34
CA PHE A 126 -0.73 -4.04 9.27
C PHE A 126 -0.46 -5.52 9.53
N ALA A 127 -0.95 -6.37 8.63
CA ALA A 127 -0.77 -7.82 8.63
C ALA A 127 -0.24 -8.27 7.27
N PRO A 128 1.09 -8.21 7.04
CA PRO A 128 1.68 -8.45 5.73
C PRO A 128 1.55 -9.91 5.29
N THR A 129 1.27 -10.11 4.00
CA THR A 129 1.27 -11.42 3.32
C THR A 129 2.05 -11.35 2.01
N LEU A 130 2.60 -12.49 1.58
CA LEU A 130 3.22 -12.59 0.26
C LEU A 130 2.22 -12.95 -0.85
N HIS A 131 0.98 -13.32 -0.51
CA HIS A 131 -0.05 -13.63 -1.49
C HIS A 131 -0.36 -12.41 -2.38
N GLY A 132 -0.25 -12.60 -3.68
CA GLY A 132 -0.48 -11.54 -4.67
C GLY A 132 0.56 -10.42 -4.71
N SER A 133 1.59 -10.46 -3.86
CA SER A 133 2.62 -9.42 -3.74
C SER A 133 3.52 -9.31 -4.98
N GLU A 134 4.23 -8.19 -5.08
CA GLU A 134 5.25 -7.98 -6.11
C GLU A 134 6.41 -9.02 -5.99
N LEU A 135 6.76 -9.45 -4.78
CA LEU A 135 7.74 -10.52 -4.60
C LEU A 135 7.24 -11.86 -5.16
N ALA A 136 5.98 -12.22 -4.90
CA ALA A 136 5.36 -13.41 -5.49
C ALA A 136 5.29 -13.32 -7.02
N LYS A 137 5.01 -12.14 -7.56
CA LYS A 137 5.01 -11.89 -9.00
C LYS A 137 6.40 -12.14 -9.62
N GLN A 138 7.46 -11.64 -9.00
CA GLN A 138 8.83 -11.88 -9.47
C GLN A 138 9.22 -13.38 -9.46
N ARG A 139 8.62 -14.16 -8.55
CA ARG A 139 8.81 -15.61 -8.46
C ARG A 139 7.91 -16.41 -9.42
N GLY A 140 6.98 -15.74 -10.10
CA GLY A 140 5.98 -16.40 -10.96
C GLY A 140 4.89 -17.13 -10.15
N GLU A 141 4.71 -16.79 -8.88
CA GLU A 141 3.73 -17.36 -7.97
C GLU A 141 2.41 -16.60 -8.02
N LEU A 142 1.30 -17.32 -8.05
CA LEU A 142 -0.05 -16.77 -7.93
C LEU A 142 -0.91 -17.77 -7.15
N GLU A 143 -0.88 -17.67 -5.85
CA GLU A 143 -1.64 -18.54 -4.95
C GLU A 143 -3.02 -17.94 -4.68
N ALA A 144 -4.02 -18.82 -4.62
CA ALA A 144 -5.39 -18.41 -4.29
C ALA A 144 -5.51 -18.06 -2.80
N GLY A 145 -6.32 -17.04 -2.53
CA GLY A 145 -6.63 -16.57 -1.20
C GLY A 145 -5.84 -15.32 -0.81
N LEU A 146 -6.54 -14.43 -0.13
CA LEU A 146 -5.99 -13.27 0.59
C LEU A 146 -6.64 -13.22 1.96
N PRO A 147 -5.93 -12.78 3.01
CA PRO A 147 -6.55 -12.49 4.29
C PRO A 147 -7.73 -11.52 4.13
N GLU A 148 -8.74 -11.68 4.95
CA GLU A 148 -9.85 -10.72 5.01
C GLU A 148 -9.38 -9.45 5.74
N PRO A 149 -9.43 -8.26 5.10
CA PRO A 149 -9.05 -7.02 5.74
C PRO A 149 -10.05 -6.61 6.83
N ASP A 150 -9.56 -6.16 7.98
CA ASP A 150 -10.38 -5.47 8.97
C ASP A 150 -10.59 -4.01 8.53
N VAL A 151 -11.63 -3.78 7.73
CA VAL A 151 -11.94 -2.47 7.13
C VAL A 151 -12.13 -1.41 8.21
N ALA A 152 -12.82 -1.73 9.32
CA ALA A 152 -13.05 -0.80 10.41
C ALA A 152 -11.74 -0.38 11.11
N ALA A 153 -10.84 -1.34 11.35
CA ALA A 153 -9.53 -1.04 11.95
C ALA A 153 -8.65 -0.20 11.01
N VAL A 154 -8.68 -0.47 9.69
CA VAL A 154 -7.97 0.34 8.69
C VAL A 154 -8.56 1.75 8.60
N ALA A 155 -9.89 1.89 8.60
CA ALA A 155 -10.56 3.19 8.61
C ALA A 155 -10.19 4.03 9.85
N ALA A 156 -10.11 3.40 11.03
CA ALA A 156 -9.67 4.06 12.25
C ALA A 156 -8.20 4.52 12.17
N ALA A 157 -7.32 3.71 11.58
CA ALA A 157 -5.93 4.08 11.35
C ALA A 157 -5.82 5.24 10.35
N CYS A 158 -6.58 5.22 9.24
CA CYS A 158 -6.67 6.34 8.30
C CYS A 158 -7.10 7.64 9.00
N ALA A 159 -8.11 7.59 9.86
CA ALA A 159 -8.56 8.76 10.63
C ALA A 159 -7.45 9.29 11.55
N THR A 160 -6.74 8.39 12.25
CA THR A 160 -5.62 8.77 13.12
C THR A 160 -4.50 9.46 12.35
N VAL A 161 -4.08 8.88 11.21
CA VAL A 161 -3.02 9.46 10.36
C VAL A 161 -3.45 10.81 9.79
N ARG A 162 -4.65 10.89 9.21
CA ARG A 162 -5.22 12.14 8.69
C ARG A 162 -5.20 13.25 9.73
N ASP A 163 -5.68 12.96 10.93
CA ASP A 163 -5.79 13.95 11.99
C ASP A 163 -4.40 14.36 12.52
N ALA A 164 -3.45 13.41 12.60
CA ALA A 164 -2.06 13.69 12.94
C ALA A 164 -1.37 14.60 11.91
N VAL A 165 -1.58 14.37 10.61
CA VAL A 165 -1.08 15.21 9.54
C VAL A 165 -1.66 16.61 9.64
N ARG A 166 -2.98 16.75 9.78
CA ARG A 166 -3.66 18.05 9.95
C ARG A 166 -3.20 18.82 11.18
N ALA A 167 -2.84 18.13 12.23
CA ALA A 167 -2.35 18.71 13.48
C ALA A 167 -0.83 18.92 13.48
N GLU A 168 -0.12 18.61 12.37
CA GLU A 168 1.34 18.72 12.24
C GLU A 168 2.12 17.93 13.31
N LEU A 169 1.57 16.79 13.77
CA LEU A 169 2.18 15.90 14.77
C LEU A 169 3.19 14.93 14.15
N VAL A 170 3.18 14.79 12.84
CA VAL A 170 4.11 13.93 12.09
C VAL A 170 4.89 14.77 11.07
N ALA A 171 6.15 14.41 10.87
CA ALA A 171 7.02 15.08 9.90
C ALA A 171 6.85 14.51 8.48
N SER A 172 6.49 13.23 8.37
CA SER A 172 6.12 12.57 7.12
C SER A 172 5.10 11.46 7.36
N ALA A 173 4.35 11.11 6.33
CA ALA A 173 3.41 9.99 6.34
C ALA A 173 3.41 9.29 4.98
N HIS A 174 3.55 7.96 4.98
CA HIS A 174 3.53 7.10 3.81
C HIS A 174 2.73 5.83 4.14
N ASP A 175 1.90 5.35 3.26
CA ASP A 175 1.25 4.05 3.40
C ASP A 175 2.21 2.90 3.06
N VAL A 176 1.86 1.69 3.47
CA VAL A 176 2.56 0.48 3.05
C VAL A 176 1.72 -0.22 2.00
N SER A 177 2.22 -0.26 0.76
CA SER A 177 1.52 -0.79 -0.40
C SER A 177 2.39 -1.81 -1.18
N ASP A 178 2.43 -1.71 -2.51
CA ASP A 178 3.17 -2.64 -3.37
C ASP A 178 4.66 -2.71 -3.01
N GLY A 179 5.18 -3.93 -2.87
CA GLY A 179 6.55 -4.21 -2.43
C GLY A 179 6.76 -4.18 -0.91
N GLY A 180 5.72 -3.89 -0.15
CA GLY A 180 5.68 -3.97 1.31
C GLY A 180 6.49 -2.89 2.01
N LEU A 181 6.77 -3.14 3.30
CA LEU A 181 7.41 -2.15 4.17
C LEU A 181 8.83 -1.78 3.72
N ALA A 182 9.57 -2.70 3.12
CA ALA A 182 10.90 -2.41 2.61
C ALA A 182 10.87 -1.37 1.48
N CYS A 183 9.92 -1.47 0.54
CA CYS A 183 9.76 -0.50 -0.53
C CYS A 183 9.29 0.85 0.00
N ALA A 184 8.28 0.89 0.87
CA ALA A 184 7.81 2.14 1.49
C ALA A 184 8.94 2.89 2.21
N LEU A 185 9.79 2.19 2.98
CA LEU A 185 10.94 2.79 3.65
C LEU A 185 12.01 3.29 2.67
N VAL A 186 12.24 2.56 1.57
CA VAL A 186 13.14 2.99 0.49
C VAL A 186 12.60 4.27 -0.17
N GLU A 187 11.32 4.34 -0.49
CA GLU A 187 10.69 5.50 -1.09
C GLU A 187 10.75 6.74 -0.19
N CYS A 188 10.49 6.56 1.11
CA CYS A 188 10.69 7.62 2.10
C CYS A 188 12.14 8.13 2.12
N ALA A 189 13.10 7.23 2.05
CA ALA A 189 14.53 7.56 2.11
C ALA A 189 15.04 8.24 0.84
N ILE A 190 14.72 7.71 -0.36
CA ILE A 190 15.18 8.29 -1.63
C ILE A 190 14.56 9.67 -1.90
N GLY A 191 13.29 9.86 -1.52
CA GLY A 191 12.62 11.16 -1.65
C GLY A 191 13.26 12.26 -0.80
N ALA A 192 13.75 11.88 0.39
CA ALA A 192 14.45 12.79 1.31
C ALA A 192 15.93 12.98 0.99
N GLY A 193 16.56 12.00 0.36
CA GLY A 193 18.02 11.93 0.26
C GLY A 193 18.70 11.59 1.58
N ILE A 194 18.00 10.93 2.52
CA ILE A 194 18.47 10.56 3.86
C ILE A 194 18.15 9.08 4.09
N GLY A 195 19.11 8.30 4.57
CA GLY A 195 18.94 6.88 4.87
C GLY A 195 18.11 6.63 6.14
N CYS A 196 18.02 5.37 6.52
CA CYS A 196 17.35 4.98 7.76
C CYS A 196 17.89 3.67 8.31
N ARG A 197 17.67 3.45 9.61
CA ARG A 197 17.89 2.16 10.26
C ARG A 197 16.61 1.71 10.93
N VAL A 198 16.12 0.50 10.56
CA VAL A 198 14.84 -0.04 11.00
C VAL A 198 15.01 -1.49 11.48
N ASP A 199 14.35 -1.82 12.59
CA ASP A 199 14.24 -3.17 13.13
C ASP A 199 12.78 -3.61 13.12
N LEU A 200 12.50 -4.68 12.37
CA LEU A 200 11.17 -5.28 12.20
C LEU A 200 10.94 -6.48 13.13
N GLN A 201 11.68 -6.56 14.24
CA GLN A 201 11.57 -7.65 15.21
C GLN A 201 10.14 -7.84 15.70
N GLU A 202 9.37 -6.76 15.85
CA GLU A 202 7.98 -6.84 16.27
C GLU A 202 7.08 -7.63 15.29
N LEU A 203 7.22 -7.42 13.98
CA LEU A 203 6.48 -8.22 12.98
C LEU A 203 6.89 -9.69 13.07
N ARG A 204 8.16 -9.96 13.38
CA ARG A 204 8.66 -11.31 13.64
C ARG A 204 8.00 -11.93 14.87
N GLU A 205 7.86 -11.18 15.95
CA GLU A 205 7.19 -11.63 17.18
C GLU A 205 5.69 -11.88 16.97
N ARG A 206 5.07 -11.19 16.01
CA ARG A 206 3.70 -11.43 15.57
C ARG A 206 3.55 -12.65 14.65
N GLY A 207 4.66 -13.35 14.33
CA GLY A 207 4.67 -14.59 13.56
C GLY A 207 5.01 -14.44 12.08
N CYS A 208 5.24 -13.22 11.58
CA CYS A 208 5.66 -13.02 10.19
C CYS A 208 7.02 -13.68 9.91
N THR A 209 7.22 -14.27 8.76
CA THR A 209 8.54 -14.64 8.26
C THR A 209 9.39 -13.38 8.00
N PRO A 210 10.73 -13.46 7.90
CA PRO A 210 11.54 -12.30 7.51
C PRO A 210 11.12 -11.68 6.17
N GLU A 211 10.73 -12.50 5.21
CA GLU A 211 10.28 -12.04 3.90
C GLU A 211 8.93 -11.33 3.98
N GLU A 212 7.97 -11.86 4.74
CA GLU A 212 6.69 -11.18 4.98
C GLU A 212 6.89 -9.85 5.71
N ALA A 213 7.77 -9.79 6.70
CA ALA A 213 8.05 -8.54 7.41
C ALA A 213 8.66 -7.46 6.51
N LEU A 214 9.48 -7.84 5.52
CA LEU A 214 10.14 -6.92 4.58
C LEU A 214 9.26 -6.61 3.37
N PHE A 215 8.73 -7.64 2.71
CA PHE A 215 8.11 -7.57 1.38
C PHE A 215 6.66 -8.01 1.35
N GLY A 216 6.10 -8.39 2.50
CA GLY A 216 4.68 -8.69 2.60
C GLY A 216 3.85 -7.42 2.43
N GLU A 217 2.76 -7.56 1.71
CA GLU A 217 1.83 -6.50 1.40
C GLU A 217 0.51 -6.72 2.14
N GLY A 218 -0.25 -5.67 2.33
CA GLY A 218 -1.56 -5.70 2.96
C GLY A 218 -1.99 -4.30 3.41
N PRO A 219 -3.30 -4.08 3.59
CA PRO A 219 -3.80 -2.76 3.94
C PRO A 219 -3.54 -2.42 5.42
N GLY A 220 -3.64 -1.13 5.72
CA GLY A 220 -3.62 -0.60 7.08
C GLY A 220 -2.25 -0.34 7.67
N GLY A 221 -1.16 -0.44 6.90
CA GLY A 221 0.17 -0.07 7.33
C GLY A 221 0.50 1.39 6.98
N PHE A 222 1.07 2.14 7.95
CA PHE A 222 1.57 3.49 7.73
C PHE A 222 2.96 3.65 8.33
N VAL A 223 3.89 4.16 7.52
CA VAL A 223 5.20 4.62 7.94
C VAL A 223 5.11 6.10 8.26
N LEU A 224 5.31 6.46 9.52
CA LEU A 224 5.32 7.84 9.99
C LEU A 224 6.72 8.22 10.45
N SER A 225 7.14 9.47 10.25
CA SER A 225 8.35 9.98 10.90
C SER A 225 8.07 11.23 11.72
N GLY A 226 8.91 11.48 12.74
CA GLY A 226 8.78 12.65 13.60
C GLY A 226 9.33 12.44 15.00
N GLU A 227 8.87 13.27 15.93
CA GLU A 227 9.26 13.16 17.34
C GLU A 227 8.72 11.85 17.95
N ARG A 228 9.60 11.09 18.61
CA ARG A 228 9.28 9.78 19.17
C ARG A 228 8.05 9.80 20.08
N THR A 229 7.95 10.79 20.96
CA THR A 229 6.85 10.91 21.93
C THR A 229 5.50 11.18 21.26
N GLU A 230 5.49 11.89 20.14
CA GLU A 230 4.27 12.12 19.37
C GLU A 230 3.84 10.84 18.63
N LEU A 231 4.78 10.13 18.03
CA LEU A 231 4.48 8.86 17.36
C LEU A 231 3.93 7.81 18.34
N GLU A 232 4.53 7.70 19.53
CA GLU A 232 4.08 6.78 20.59
C GLU A 232 2.69 7.19 21.11
N ALA A 233 2.41 8.50 21.25
CA ALA A 233 1.10 9.01 21.66
C ALA A 233 0.00 8.73 20.64
N LEU A 234 0.32 8.68 19.34
CA LEU A 234 -0.58 8.25 18.26
C LEU A 234 -0.82 6.74 18.25
N GLY A 235 -0.08 5.96 19.03
CA GLY A 235 -0.12 4.49 19.04
C GLY A 235 0.77 3.86 17.98
N ALA A 236 1.63 4.62 17.31
CA ALA A 236 2.62 4.07 16.41
C ALA A 236 3.73 3.35 17.19
N ARG A 237 4.19 2.24 16.66
CA ARG A 237 5.34 1.53 17.22
C ARG A 237 6.60 2.05 16.57
N VAL A 238 7.50 2.57 17.38
CA VAL A 238 8.78 3.06 16.88
C VAL A 238 9.65 1.86 16.48
N ILE A 239 9.93 1.77 15.19
CA ILE A 239 10.69 0.69 14.55
C ILE A 239 12.10 1.12 14.13
N GLY A 240 12.41 2.42 14.17
CA GLY A 240 13.71 2.89 13.71
C GLY A 240 13.94 4.39 13.83
N GLU A 241 14.95 4.84 13.10
CA GLU A 241 15.39 6.25 13.08
C GLU A 241 15.87 6.63 11.67
N VAL A 242 15.58 7.86 11.27
CA VAL A 242 16.05 8.48 10.02
C VAL A 242 17.48 8.93 10.16
N GLY A 243 18.37 8.57 9.25
CA GLY A 243 19.75 9.07 9.24
C GLY A 243 20.71 8.29 8.35
N GLY A 244 21.85 8.90 8.08
CA GLY A 244 22.92 8.32 7.28
C GLY A 244 22.64 8.30 5.77
N THR A 245 23.44 7.48 5.07
CA THR A 245 23.40 7.36 3.60
C THR A 245 23.07 5.94 3.12
N THR A 246 22.67 5.08 4.05
CA THR A 246 22.27 3.70 3.80
C THR A 246 20.87 3.44 4.35
N ILE A 247 20.16 2.51 3.74
CA ILE A 247 18.90 1.96 4.21
C ILE A 247 19.22 0.61 4.82
N GLU A 248 19.08 0.49 6.13
CA GLU A 248 19.43 -0.70 6.91
C GLU A 248 18.15 -1.27 7.54
N LEU A 249 17.67 -2.41 7.05
CA LEU A 249 16.46 -3.07 7.53
C LEU A 249 16.82 -4.42 8.13
N ALA A 250 16.47 -4.65 9.40
CA ALA A 250 16.63 -5.92 10.08
C ALA A 250 15.27 -6.60 10.30
N ALA A 251 15.18 -7.92 10.05
CA ALA A 251 14.00 -8.74 10.28
C ALA A 251 14.43 -10.08 10.91
N GLY A 252 14.70 -10.07 12.22
CA GLY A 252 15.23 -11.21 12.96
C GLY A 252 16.67 -11.53 12.54
N ASP A 253 16.89 -12.71 11.95
CA ASP A 253 18.21 -13.16 11.48
C ASP A 253 18.56 -12.69 10.06
N ARG A 254 17.67 -11.97 9.42
CA ARG A 254 17.86 -11.39 8.08
C ARG A 254 18.06 -9.89 8.16
N SER A 255 18.93 -9.38 7.30
CA SER A 255 19.12 -7.94 7.12
C SER A 255 19.27 -7.59 5.65
N LEU A 256 18.76 -6.41 5.30
CA LEU A 256 18.92 -5.77 4.00
C LEU A 256 19.68 -4.47 4.23
N VAL A 257 20.75 -4.25 3.47
CA VAL A 257 21.50 -2.99 3.47
C VAL A 257 21.66 -2.53 2.04
N VAL A 258 21.15 -1.34 1.72
CA VAL A 258 21.21 -0.75 0.39
C VAL A 258 21.73 0.67 0.50
N GLY A 259 22.70 1.03 -0.35
CA GLY A 259 23.14 2.42 -0.50
C GLY A 259 22.05 3.28 -1.08
N LEU A 260 21.90 4.50 -0.58
CA LEU A 260 20.87 5.43 -1.05
C LEU A 260 21.00 5.72 -2.57
N THR A 261 22.23 5.81 -3.06
CA THR A 261 22.50 5.98 -4.49
C THR A 261 22.01 4.78 -5.31
N ASP A 262 22.35 3.56 -4.88
CA ASP A 262 21.96 2.34 -5.59
C ASP A 262 20.42 2.17 -5.59
N ALA A 263 19.77 2.48 -4.46
CA ALA A 263 18.32 2.48 -4.34
C ALA A 263 17.66 3.49 -5.31
N THR A 264 18.22 4.70 -5.38
CA THR A 264 17.73 5.76 -6.28
C THR A 264 17.91 5.39 -7.75
N GLU A 265 19.05 4.80 -8.11
CA GLU A 265 19.32 4.32 -9.46
C GLU A 265 18.37 3.18 -9.85
N ALA A 266 18.15 2.23 -8.94
CA ALA A 266 17.19 1.13 -9.15
C ALA A 266 15.76 1.66 -9.37
N TRP A 267 15.31 2.60 -8.55
CA TRP A 267 13.99 3.23 -8.66
C TRP A 267 13.83 3.98 -9.99
N ARG A 268 14.86 4.70 -10.45
CA ARG A 268 14.86 5.44 -11.73
C ARG A 268 15.08 4.57 -12.96
N SER A 269 15.51 3.33 -12.82
CA SER A 269 15.83 2.44 -13.94
C SER A 269 14.61 1.75 -14.57
N LEU A 270 13.39 2.05 -14.12
CA LEU A 270 12.18 1.39 -14.62
C LEU A 270 12.00 1.61 -16.13
N ASP A 271 12.20 2.84 -16.61
CA ASP A 271 12.10 3.18 -18.04
C ASP A 271 13.13 2.41 -18.88
N ALA A 272 14.38 2.34 -18.42
CA ALA A 272 15.44 1.61 -19.11
C ALA A 272 15.15 0.09 -19.18
N ARG A 273 14.59 -0.48 -18.12
CA ARG A 273 14.18 -1.90 -18.09
C ARG A 273 12.96 -2.18 -18.99
N ALA A 274 12.07 -1.22 -19.15
CA ALA A 274 10.93 -1.34 -20.06
C ALA A 274 11.36 -1.31 -21.52
N GLU A 275 12.41 -0.55 -21.87
CA GLU A 275 13.00 -0.52 -23.22
C GLU A 275 13.75 -1.82 -23.55
N ASP A 276 14.42 -2.44 -22.57
CA ASP A 276 15.13 -3.72 -22.74
C ASP A 276 14.18 -4.92 -22.77
N ALA A 277 13.02 -4.82 -22.14
CA ALA A 277 11.95 -5.79 -22.26
C ALA A 277 11.28 -5.61 -23.63
N GLN A 278 11.88 -6.19 -24.68
CA GLN A 278 11.21 -6.31 -25.98
C GLN A 278 9.89 -7.05 -25.74
N VAL A 279 8.80 -6.28 -25.71
CA VAL A 279 7.46 -6.85 -25.75
C VAL A 279 7.33 -7.60 -27.07
N PRO A 280 7.10 -8.91 -27.08
CA PRO A 280 6.94 -9.69 -28.30
C PRO A 280 5.70 -9.25 -29.08
#